data_bff6af1a01181a19a162e5a2749cb70e
#
_entry.id   bff6af1a01181a19a162e5a2749cb70e
#
_cell.length_a   1.000
_cell.length_b   1.000
_cell.length_c   1.000
_cell.angle_alpha   90.00
_cell.angle_beta   90.00
_cell.angle_gamma   90.00
#
_symmetry.space_group_name_H-M   'P 1'
#
loop_
_entity.id
_entity.type
_entity.pdbx_description
1 polymer ?
#
loop_
_entity_poly.entity_id
_entity_poly.type
_entity_poly.pdbx_seq_one_letter_code
_entity_poly.pdbx_strand_id
1 'polypeptide(L)'
;YFRWQKRAELGFQFIAHVPHAFRNMSLDQVETWLIQALDIYDRQGLYPGTQSLANVDDFLRTVESSKREVRLDSRLNSILVHYLDGLSARSLHIKSGTAPTTDTETIFLPERLDVFSSKAQNTALYRMLVTQLWAQTYFGTFRRKDQKTPTLSDQLDQYSDPARARVIFQRVEQARLDACVRRAFPGLARQ
;
A
#
# COMPACT_ATOMS: atom_id res chain seq x y z
N TYR A 1 10.24 -38.22 -25.42
CA TYR A 1 9.29 -38.98 -24.62
C TYR A 1 9.01 -38.30 -23.26
N PHE A 2 10.01 -37.82 -22.54
CA PHE A 2 9.89 -37.22 -21.22
C PHE A 2 9.11 -35.89 -21.20
N ARG A 3 9.11 -35.14 -22.29
CA ARG A 3 8.48 -33.77 -22.35
C ARG A 3 6.95 -33.84 -22.46
N TRP A 4 6.40 -34.87 -23.08
CA TRP A 4 4.95 -35.05 -23.21
C TRP A 4 4.29 -35.57 -21.92
N GLN A 5 4.96 -36.47 -21.17
CA GLN A 5 4.47 -36.94 -19.89
C GLN A 5 4.32 -35.83 -18.85
N LYS A 6 5.27 -34.88 -18.81
CA LYS A 6 5.23 -33.75 -17.86
C LYS A 6 4.11 -32.77 -18.15
N ARG A 7 3.76 -32.54 -19.43
CA ARG A 7 2.61 -31.72 -19.83
C ARG A 7 1.28 -32.43 -19.56
N ALA A 8 1.22 -33.75 -19.68
CA ALA A 8 0.03 -34.51 -19.34
C ALA A 8 -0.29 -34.39 -17.84
N GLU A 9 0.72 -34.43 -16.98
CA GLU A 9 0.55 -34.29 -15.53
C GLU A 9 -0.01 -32.90 -15.17
N LEU A 10 0.50 -31.84 -15.79
CA LEU A 10 -0.04 -30.47 -15.59
C LEU A 10 -1.51 -30.38 -16.04
N GLY A 11 -1.84 -31.01 -17.18
CA GLY A 11 -3.22 -31.10 -17.68
C GLY A 11 -4.14 -31.86 -16.72
N PHE A 12 -3.64 -32.94 -16.12
CA PHE A 12 -4.39 -33.74 -15.13
C PHE A 12 -4.71 -32.92 -13.87
N GLN A 13 -3.71 -32.20 -13.34
CA GLN A 13 -3.88 -31.32 -12.20
C GLN A 13 -4.84 -30.17 -12.51
N PHE A 14 -4.76 -29.58 -13.70
CA PHE A 14 -5.73 -28.58 -14.14
C PHE A 14 -7.16 -29.12 -14.11
N ILE A 15 -7.42 -30.28 -14.75
CA ILE A 15 -8.75 -30.89 -14.80
C ILE A 15 -9.26 -31.23 -13.39
N ALA A 16 -8.40 -31.70 -12.51
CA ALA A 16 -8.76 -32.01 -11.12
C ALA A 16 -9.25 -30.80 -10.34
N HIS A 17 -8.66 -29.61 -10.57
CA HIS A 17 -8.98 -28.39 -9.82
C HIS A 17 -9.96 -27.44 -10.54
N VAL A 18 -10.23 -27.65 -11.84
CA VAL A 18 -11.19 -26.87 -12.65
C VAL A 18 -12.57 -26.75 -12.01
N PRO A 19 -13.20 -27.81 -11.45
CA PRO A 19 -14.52 -27.66 -10.83
C PRO A 19 -14.55 -26.69 -9.65
N HIS A 20 -13.46 -26.63 -8.87
CA HIS A 20 -13.33 -25.66 -7.80
C HIS A 20 -13.08 -24.25 -8.34
N ALA A 21 -12.22 -24.12 -9.34
CA ALA A 21 -11.95 -22.86 -10.03
C ALA A 21 -13.20 -22.23 -10.62
N PHE A 22 -14.00 -22.97 -11.36
CA PHE A 22 -15.24 -22.47 -11.98
C PHE A 22 -16.34 -22.04 -11.00
N ARG A 23 -16.30 -22.49 -9.75
CA ARG A 23 -17.24 -22.03 -8.73
C ARG A 23 -16.93 -20.61 -8.26
N ASN A 24 -15.66 -20.18 -8.36
CA ASN A 24 -15.17 -18.95 -7.73
C ASN A 24 -14.53 -17.99 -8.74
N MET A 25 -14.35 -18.39 -10.00
CA MET A 25 -13.66 -17.63 -11.05
C MET A 25 -14.52 -17.48 -12.30
N SER A 26 -14.35 -16.34 -12.99
CA SER A 26 -14.82 -16.18 -14.37
C SER A 26 -13.94 -16.98 -15.35
N LEU A 27 -14.43 -17.22 -16.56
CA LEU A 27 -13.68 -17.92 -17.59
C LEU A 27 -12.31 -17.27 -17.87
N ASP A 28 -12.26 -15.93 -17.98
CA ASP A 28 -11.02 -15.17 -18.19
C ASP A 28 -10.03 -15.34 -17.03
N GLN A 29 -10.54 -15.49 -15.81
CA GLN A 29 -9.69 -15.74 -14.64
C GLN A 29 -9.13 -17.17 -14.64
N VAL A 30 -9.92 -18.16 -15.05
CA VAL A 30 -9.46 -19.54 -15.21
C VAL A 30 -8.41 -19.65 -16.30
N GLU A 31 -8.57 -18.93 -17.41
CA GLU A 31 -7.57 -18.85 -18.47
C GLU A 31 -6.26 -18.22 -17.95
N THR A 32 -6.36 -17.10 -17.25
CA THR A 32 -5.19 -16.42 -16.66
C THR A 32 -4.46 -17.31 -15.65
N TRP A 33 -5.20 -18.05 -14.81
CA TRP A 33 -4.65 -18.99 -13.85
C TRP A 33 -3.89 -20.13 -14.54
N LEU A 34 -4.44 -20.69 -15.62
CA LEU A 34 -3.77 -21.72 -16.43
C LEU A 34 -2.50 -21.19 -17.09
N ILE A 35 -2.56 -20.00 -17.70
CA ILE A 35 -1.40 -19.37 -18.33
C ILE A 35 -0.28 -19.13 -17.32
N GLN A 36 -0.63 -18.63 -16.12
CA GLN A 36 0.35 -18.43 -15.05
C GLN A 36 1.00 -19.75 -14.61
N ALA A 37 0.23 -20.81 -14.47
CA ALA A 37 0.77 -22.12 -14.10
C ALA A 37 1.69 -22.70 -15.19
N LEU A 38 1.37 -22.49 -16.47
CA LEU A 38 2.23 -22.84 -17.61
C LEU A 38 3.54 -22.05 -17.62
N ASP A 39 3.49 -20.74 -17.35
CA ASP A 39 4.69 -19.91 -17.26
C ASP A 39 5.60 -20.33 -16.09
N ILE A 40 5.03 -20.65 -14.93
CA ILE A 40 5.77 -21.21 -13.80
C ILE A 40 6.39 -22.56 -14.18
N TYR A 41 5.64 -23.43 -14.85
CA TYR A 41 6.14 -24.71 -15.33
C TYR A 41 7.33 -24.54 -16.27
N ASP A 42 7.23 -23.63 -17.23
CA ASP A 42 8.29 -23.39 -18.22
C ASP A 42 9.57 -22.83 -17.58
N ARG A 43 9.45 -22.00 -16.53
CA ARG A 43 10.59 -21.37 -15.84
C ARG A 43 11.17 -22.22 -14.72
N GLN A 44 10.34 -22.90 -13.93
CA GLN A 44 10.73 -23.51 -12.67
C GLN A 44 10.54 -25.04 -12.66
N GLY A 45 9.83 -25.59 -13.65
CA GLY A 45 9.63 -27.04 -13.81
C GLY A 45 8.27 -27.52 -13.29
N LEU A 46 8.10 -28.86 -13.34
CA LEU A 46 6.80 -29.53 -13.14
C LEU A 46 6.21 -29.29 -11.75
N TYR A 47 6.99 -29.45 -10.70
CA TYR A 47 6.49 -29.38 -9.33
C TYR A 47 5.92 -28.01 -8.97
N PRO A 48 6.60 -26.87 -9.20
CA PRO A 48 6.03 -25.56 -8.96
C PRO A 48 4.80 -25.26 -9.84
N GLY A 49 4.79 -25.70 -11.10
CA GLY A 49 3.66 -25.52 -11.99
C GLY A 49 2.40 -26.26 -11.51
N THR A 50 2.53 -27.52 -11.11
CA THR A 50 1.42 -28.32 -10.56
C THR A 50 0.95 -27.77 -9.20
N GLN A 51 1.85 -27.31 -8.36
CA GLN A 51 1.52 -26.68 -7.09
C GLN A 51 0.73 -25.37 -7.28
N SER A 52 1.07 -24.58 -8.29
CA SER A 52 0.32 -23.38 -8.65
C SER A 52 -1.12 -23.72 -9.05
N LEU A 53 -1.35 -24.82 -9.76
CA LEU A 53 -2.71 -25.30 -10.09
C LEU A 53 -3.46 -25.87 -8.88
N ALA A 54 -2.78 -26.46 -7.93
CA ALA A 54 -3.40 -26.97 -6.71
C ALA A 54 -3.87 -25.85 -5.77
N ASN A 55 -3.17 -24.70 -5.80
CA ASN A 55 -3.44 -23.55 -4.92
C ASN A 55 -4.37 -22.50 -5.55
N VAL A 56 -5.58 -22.92 -5.94
CA VAL A 56 -6.62 -22.03 -6.53
C VAL A 56 -6.93 -20.84 -5.64
N ASP A 57 -7.01 -21.04 -4.32
CA ASP A 57 -7.33 -19.99 -3.37
C ASP A 57 -6.23 -18.90 -3.29
N ASP A 58 -4.96 -19.25 -3.45
CA ASP A 58 -3.86 -18.29 -3.48
C ASP A 58 -3.89 -17.45 -4.75
N PHE A 59 -4.26 -18.05 -5.88
CA PHE A 59 -4.49 -17.32 -7.12
C PHE A 59 -5.66 -16.34 -6.97
N LEU A 60 -6.78 -16.77 -6.37
CA LEU A 60 -7.93 -15.90 -6.10
C LEU A 60 -7.56 -14.72 -5.24
N ARG A 61 -6.83 -14.94 -4.14
CA ARG A 61 -6.34 -13.85 -3.27
C ARG A 61 -5.45 -12.87 -4.04
N THR A 62 -4.59 -13.37 -4.91
CA THR A 62 -3.72 -12.52 -5.74
C THR A 62 -4.53 -11.67 -6.73
N VAL A 63 -5.54 -12.25 -7.35
CA VAL A 63 -6.44 -11.52 -8.27
C VAL A 63 -7.28 -10.47 -7.51
N GLU A 64 -7.81 -10.82 -6.35
CA GLU A 64 -8.56 -9.88 -5.51
C GLU A 64 -7.67 -8.74 -5.01
N SER A 65 -6.47 -9.05 -4.57
CA SER A 65 -5.47 -8.07 -4.18
C SER A 65 -5.16 -7.11 -5.33
N SER A 66 -4.91 -7.65 -6.53
CA SER A 66 -4.64 -6.82 -7.73
C SER A 66 -5.81 -5.91 -8.11
N LYS A 67 -7.05 -6.33 -7.87
CA LYS A 67 -8.25 -5.51 -8.13
C LYS A 67 -8.38 -4.32 -7.20
N ARG A 68 -7.93 -4.43 -5.96
CA ARG A 68 -8.03 -3.39 -4.93
C ARG A 68 -6.73 -2.60 -4.75
N GLU A 69 -5.58 -3.16 -5.17
CA GLU A 69 -4.28 -2.51 -5.10
C GLU A 69 -4.28 -1.17 -5.87
N VAL A 70 -3.71 -0.16 -5.24
CA VAL A 70 -3.40 1.14 -5.86
C VAL A 70 -1.91 1.35 -5.80
N ARG A 71 -1.31 1.70 -6.94
CA ARG A 71 0.11 2.03 -7.05
C ARG A 71 0.29 3.54 -7.14
N LEU A 72 1.36 4.00 -6.50
CA LEU A 72 1.81 5.38 -6.63
C LEU A 72 2.51 5.57 -8.00
N ASP A 73 1.71 5.51 -9.05
CA ASP A 73 2.18 5.80 -10.42
C ASP A 73 2.33 7.31 -10.66
N SER A 74 2.84 7.67 -11.83
CA SER A 74 3.06 9.07 -12.22
C SER A 74 1.77 9.89 -12.21
N ARG A 75 0.63 9.28 -12.58
CA ARG A 75 -0.68 9.94 -12.61
C ARG A 75 -1.18 10.24 -11.21
N LEU A 76 -1.18 9.23 -10.32
CA LEU A 76 -1.60 9.44 -8.93
C LEU A 76 -0.68 10.41 -8.22
N ASN A 77 0.64 10.31 -8.44
CA ASN A 77 1.61 11.23 -7.89
C ASN A 77 1.30 12.69 -8.30
N SER A 78 1.06 12.95 -9.59
CA SER A 78 0.68 14.29 -10.06
C SER A 78 -0.61 14.80 -9.42
N ILE A 79 -1.62 13.96 -9.27
CA ILE A 79 -2.88 14.34 -8.58
C ILE A 79 -2.61 14.73 -7.12
N LEU A 80 -1.78 13.95 -6.41
CA LEU A 80 -1.46 14.22 -5.02
C LEU A 80 -0.58 15.48 -4.86
N VAL A 81 0.33 15.74 -5.79
CA VAL A 81 1.13 16.98 -5.81
C VAL A 81 0.23 18.20 -6.00
N HIS A 82 -0.67 18.18 -6.99
CA HIS A 82 -1.62 19.27 -7.19
C HIS A 82 -2.57 19.47 -6.00
N TYR A 83 -2.97 18.38 -5.36
CA TYR A 83 -3.74 18.43 -4.13
C TYR A 83 -2.96 19.14 -3.01
N LEU A 84 -1.67 18.83 -2.84
CA LEU A 84 -0.79 19.48 -1.88
C LEU A 84 -0.55 20.97 -2.21
N ASP A 85 -0.37 21.31 -3.47
CA ASP A 85 -0.21 22.70 -3.91
C ASP A 85 -1.44 23.54 -3.55
N GLY A 86 -2.63 22.94 -3.59
CA GLY A 86 -3.87 23.58 -3.15
C GLY A 86 -3.98 23.77 -1.63
N LEU A 87 -3.26 22.99 -0.83
CA LEU A 87 -3.26 23.07 0.64
C LEU A 87 -2.09 23.92 1.18
N SER A 88 -0.99 23.93 0.47
CA SER A 88 0.28 24.49 0.92
C SER A 88 0.68 25.71 0.08
N ALA A 89 1.18 26.74 0.73
CA ALA A 89 1.79 27.87 0.04
C ALA A 89 3.22 27.57 -0.48
N ARG A 90 3.71 26.35 -0.30
CA ARG A 90 5.05 25.89 -0.71
C ARG A 90 4.95 24.57 -1.44
N SER A 91 5.76 24.38 -2.45
CA SER A 91 5.84 23.12 -3.20
C SER A 91 6.47 22.05 -2.34
N LEU A 92 5.78 20.91 -2.21
CA LEU A 92 6.26 19.70 -1.56
C LEU A 92 6.43 18.61 -2.62
N HIS A 93 7.46 17.79 -2.43
CA HIS A 93 7.71 16.65 -3.31
C HIS A 93 7.08 15.38 -2.74
N ILE A 94 6.61 14.50 -3.62
CA ILE A 94 6.17 13.15 -3.24
C ILE A 94 7.12 12.15 -3.87
N LYS A 95 7.63 11.23 -3.07
CA LYS A 95 8.50 10.11 -3.50
C LYS A 95 8.00 8.79 -2.92
N SER A 96 8.33 7.69 -3.58
CA SER A 96 8.10 6.36 -3.01
C SER A 96 9.06 6.10 -1.84
N GLY A 97 8.56 5.41 -0.82
CA GLY A 97 9.30 5.00 0.35
C GLY A 97 8.73 3.72 0.96
N THR A 98 9.41 3.16 1.95
CA THR A 98 8.97 1.93 2.63
C THR A 98 7.83 2.17 3.60
N ALA A 99 7.73 3.38 4.16
CA ALA A 99 6.70 3.79 5.11
C ALA A 99 6.29 5.25 4.87
N PRO A 100 5.06 5.64 5.27
CA PRO A 100 4.62 7.01 5.19
C PRO A 100 5.42 7.89 6.16
N THR A 101 6.27 8.76 5.63
CA THR A 101 7.13 9.68 6.41
C THR A 101 7.31 11.00 5.70
N THR A 102 7.81 12.02 6.40
CA THR A 102 8.20 13.30 5.80
C THR A 102 9.49 13.82 6.43
N ASP A 103 10.31 14.47 5.59
CA ASP A 103 11.46 15.26 6.00
C ASP A 103 11.17 16.77 6.00
N THR A 104 9.90 17.15 5.90
CA THR A 104 9.37 18.53 5.80
C THR A 104 9.41 19.17 4.41
N GLU A 105 10.15 18.62 3.47
CA GLU A 105 10.22 19.05 2.06
C GLU A 105 9.68 17.97 1.12
N THR A 106 9.90 16.71 1.48
CA THR A 106 9.45 15.54 0.75
C THR A 106 8.50 14.70 1.60
N ILE A 107 7.43 14.24 1.01
CA ILE A 107 6.52 13.25 1.57
C ILE A 107 6.86 11.90 0.93
N PHE A 108 7.21 10.93 1.76
CA PHE A 108 7.46 9.56 1.32
C PHE A 108 6.22 8.73 1.54
N LEU A 109 5.79 8.00 0.51
CA LEU A 109 4.60 7.15 0.52
C LEU A 109 4.95 5.74 0.06
N PRO A 110 4.28 4.70 0.55
CA PRO A 110 4.47 3.35 0.04
C PRO A 110 4.12 3.29 -1.45
N GLU A 111 4.89 2.51 -2.21
CA GLU A 111 4.67 2.34 -3.64
C GLU A 111 3.30 1.72 -3.96
N ARG A 112 2.78 0.90 -3.04
CA ARG A 112 1.52 0.18 -3.19
C ARG A 112 0.70 0.25 -1.92
N LEU A 113 -0.61 0.37 -2.07
CA LEU A 113 -1.58 0.26 -1.00
C LEU A 113 -2.67 -0.75 -1.37
N ASP A 114 -2.90 -1.68 -0.46
CA ASP A 114 -3.87 -2.77 -0.56
C ASP A 114 -4.50 -3.03 0.82
N VAL A 115 -4.86 -1.97 1.53
CA VAL A 115 -5.36 -2.04 2.92
C VAL A 115 -6.86 -2.29 2.94
N PHE A 116 -7.59 -1.62 2.04
CA PHE A 116 -9.05 -1.68 1.96
C PHE A 116 -9.51 -2.53 0.77
N SER A 117 -10.78 -2.93 0.80
CA SER A 117 -11.40 -3.79 -0.20
C SER A 117 -11.66 -3.13 -1.56
N SER A 118 -11.48 -1.81 -1.68
CA SER A 118 -11.69 -1.11 -2.95
C SER A 118 -10.56 -0.15 -3.32
N LYS A 119 -10.33 0.02 -4.62
CA LYS A 119 -9.37 1.02 -5.15
C LYS A 119 -9.71 2.44 -4.70
N ALA A 120 -10.99 2.78 -4.62
CA ALA A 120 -11.43 4.10 -4.19
C ALA A 120 -10.99 4.39 -2.75
N GLN A 121 -11.16 3.43 -1.84
CA GLN A 121 -10.73 3.54 -0.45
C GLN A 121 -9.20 3.59 -0.33
N ASN A 122 -8.46 2.79 -1.09
CA ASN A 122 -7.00 2.82 -1.10
C ASN A 122 -6.45 4.13 -1.71
N THR A 123 -7.14 4.71 -2.69
CA THR A 123 -6.82 6.05 -3.20
C THR A 123 -7.12 7.14 -2.16
N ALA A 124 -8.23 7.02 -1.44
CA ALA A 124 -8.55 7.93 -0.34
C ALA A 124 -7.51 7.83 0.80
N LEU A 125 -7.00 6.62 1.06
CA LEU A 125 -5.92 6.41 2.02
C LEU A 125 -4.64 7.16 1.62
N TYR A 126 -4.25 7.16 0.34
CA TYR A 126 -3.13 8.00 -0.12
C TYR A 126 -3.37 9.47 0.17
N ARG A 127 -4.57 10.01 -0.11
CA ARG A 127 -4.89 11.42 0.21
C ARG A 127 -4.85 11.69 1.71
N MET A 128 -5.35 10.78 2.52
CA MET A 128 -5.30 10.90 3.98
C MET A 128 -3.86 10.94 4.50
N LEU A 129 -3.00 10.03 4.02
CA LEU A 129 -1.59 9.98 4.39
C LEU A 129 -0.86 11.26 4.01
N VAL A 130 -1.08 11.75 2.79
CA VAL A 130 -0.51 13.03 2.32
C VAL A 130 -0.97 14.19 3.19
N THR A 131 -2.27 14.25 3.49
CA THR A 131 -2.84 15.31 4.35
C THR A 131 -2.22 15.30 5.75
N GLN A 132 -2.06 14.11 6.34
CA GLN A 132 -1.47 13.98 7.67
C GLN A 132 0.01 14.37 7.70
N LEU A 133 0.79 13.91 6.73
CA LEU A 133 2.22 14.23 6.66
C LEU A 133 2.44 15.72 6.36
N TRP A 134 1.63 16.32 5.51
CA TRP A 134 1.61 17.77 5.31
C TRP A 134 1.23 18.51 6.59
N ALA A 135 0.20 18.05 7.30
CA ALA A 135 -0.27 18.68 8.53
C ALA A 135 0.79 18.68 9.63
N GLN A 136 1.65 17.65 9.72
CA GLN A 136 2.79 17.63 10.65
C GLN A 136 3.70 18.84 10.43
N THR A 137 3.99 19.16 9.16
CA THR A 137 4.83 20.30 8.82
C THR A 137 4.08 21.61 9.02
N TYR A 138 2.84 21.70 8.54
CA TYR A 138 2.03 22.90 8.58
C TYR A 138 1.68 23.35 10.01
N PHE A 139 1.26 22.42 10.87
CA PHE A 139 0.91 22.68 12.27
C PHE A 139 2.09 22.52 13.25
N GLY A 140 3.30 22.37 12.73
CA GLY A 140 4.54 22.50 13.48
C GLY A 140 4.86 21.35 14.42
N THR A 141 4.55 20.08 14.08
CA THR A 141 4.95 18.89 14.85
C THR A 141 6.46 18.88 15.14
N PHE A 142 7.27 19.33 14.17
CA PHE A 142 8.74 19.32 14.27
C PHE A 142 9.31 20.68 14.66
N ARG A 143 8.45 21.68 15.00
CA ARG A 143 8.92 23.01 15.35
C ARG A 143 9.65 22.98 16.69
N ARG A 144 10.89 23.44 16.68
CA ARG A 144 11.67 23.68 17.89
C ARG A 144 11.54 25.15 18.31
N LYS A 145 11.58 25.40 19.61
CA LYS A 145 11.51 26.75 20.15
C LYS A 145 12.80 27.54 19.81
N ASP A 146 13.92 26.86 19.87
CA ASP A 146 15.25 27.36 19.52
C ASP A 146 16.16 26.19 19.08
N GLN A 147 17.38 26.50 18.63
CA GLN A 147 18.35 25.47 18.20
C GLN A 147 18.87 24.61 19.36
N LYS A 148 18.77 25.07 20.62
CA LYS A 148 19.21 24.34 21.81
C LYS A 148 18.15 23.36 22.30
N THR A 149 16.90 23.52 21.89
CA THR A 149 15.82 22.56 22.24
C THR A 149 16.10 21.22 21.56
N PRO A 150 16.14 20.10 22.32
CA PRO A 150 16.31 18.77 21.75
C PRO A 150 15.30 18.47 20.66
N THR A 151 15.67 17.65 19.68
CA THR A 151 14.73 17.20 18.66
C THR A 151 13.61 16.36 19.28
N LEU A 152 12.52 16.17 18.56
CA LEU A 152 11.44 15.29 19.01
C LEU A 152 11.95 13.87 19.31
N SER A 153 12.86 13.35 18.46
CA SER A 153 13.47 12.05 18.70
C SER A 153 14.27 12.03 20.00
N ASP A 154 15.12 13.03 20.21
CA ASP A 154 15.94 13.12 21.44
C ASP A 154 15.09 13.20 22.72
N GLN A 155 13.94 13.88 22.63
CA GLN A 155 12.99 13.96 23.75
C GLN A 155 12.31 12.62 24.03
N LEU A 156 11.90 11.89 22.98
CA LEU A 156 11.27 10.59 23.13
C LEU A 156 12.26 9.50 23.57
N ASP A 157 13.55 9.64 23.23
CA ASP A 157 14.59 8.71 23.64
C ASP A 157 14.96 8.81 25.13
N GLN A 158 14.53 9.87 25.82
CA GLN A 158 14.73 10.04 27.27
C GLN A 158 13.78 9.21 28.15
N TYR A 159 12.72 8.66 27.57
CA TYR A 159 11.78 7.81 28.32
C TYR A 159 12.36 6.41 28.57
N SER A 160 11.93 5.75 29.60
CA SER A 160 12.35 4.39 29.95
C SER A 160 12.02 3.35 28.87
N ASP A 161 10.97 3.59 28.09
CA ASP A 161 10.59 2.82 26.91
C ASP A 161 10.36 3.78 25.73
N PRO A 162 11.41 4.08 24.95
CA PRO A 162 11.32 4.99 23.80
C PRO A 162 10.38 4.50 22.71
N ALA A 163 10.27 3.19 22.51
CA ALA A 163 9.37 2.61 21.49
C ALA A 163 7.91 2.89 21.85
N ARG A 164 7.53 2.64 23.10
CA ARG A 164 6.21 2.93 23.60
C ARG A 164 5.89 4.42 23.60
N ALA A 165 6.87 5.25 23.98
CA ALA A 165 6.75 6.70 23.96
C ALA A 165 6.44 7.22 22.57
N ARG A 166 7.12 6.71 21.53
CA ARG A 166 6.87 7.04 20.12
C ARG A 166 5.45 6.65 19.67
N VAL A 167 4.99 5.47 20.03
CA VAL A 167 3.63 5.02 19.68
C VAL A 167 2.56 5.90 20.34
N ILE A 168 2.72 6.23 21.61
CA ILE A 168 1.80 7.12 22.34
C ILE A 168 1.82 8.52 21.72
N PHE A 169 3.02 9.07 21.49
CA PHE A 169 3.17 10.37 20.84
C PHE A 169 2.46 10.40 19.48
N GLN A 170 2.70 9.42 18.61
CA GLN A 170 2.05 9.33 17.30
C GLN A 170 0.53 9.36 17.41
N ARG A 171 -0.05 8.63 18.35
CA ARG A 171 -1.52 8.59 18.56
C ARG A 171 -2.08 9.94 19.00
N VAL A 172 -1.43 10.56 19.97
CA VAL A 172 -1.85 11.87 20.47
C VAL A 172 -1.68 12.94 19.42
N GLU A 173 -0.54 12.94 18.73
CA GLU A 173 -0.25 13.89 17.65
C GLU A 173 -1.20 13.73 16.47
N GLN A 174 -1.54 12.52 16.09
CA GLN A 174 -2.56 12.29 15.07
C GLN A 174 -3.90 12.90 15.45
N ALA A 175 -4.36 12.68 16.68
CA ALA A 175 -5.62 13.28 17.16
C ALA A 175 -5.57 14.81 17.17
N ARG A 176 -4.41 15.39 17.56
CA ARG A 176 -4.18 16.84 17.52
C ARG A 176 -4.25 17.37 16.09
N LEU A 177 -3.55 16.73 15.16
CA LEU A 177 -3.52 17.13 13.75
C LEU A 177 -4.90 17.02 13.10
N ASP A 178 -5.64 15.95 13.38
CA ASP A 178 -7.02 15.79 12.89
C ASP A 178 -7.92 16.94 13.39
N ALA A 179 -7.81 17.32 14.64
CA ALA A 179 -8.56 18.45 15.19
C ALA A 179 -8.16 19.79 14.54
N CYS A 180 -6.86 19.99 14.29
CA CYS A 180 -6.34 21.17 13.61
C CYS A 180 -6.83 21.26 12.16
N VAL A 181 -6.75 20.15 11.41
CA VAL A 181 -7.22 20.07 10.02
C VAL A 181 -8.73 20.34 9.94
N ARG A 182 -9.53 19.71 10.79
CA ARG A 182 -10.99 19.92 10.82
C ARG A 182 -11.36 21.39 11.08
N ARG A 183 -10.61 22.05 11.95
CA ARG A 183 -10.85 23.46 12.29
C ARG A 183 -10.42 24.40 11.18
N ALA A 184 -9.23 24.21 10.62
CA ALA A 184 -8.66 25.09 9.61
C ALA A 184 -9.19 24.82 8.20
N PHE A 185 -9.52 23.56 7.90
CA PHE A 185 -9.93 23.08 6.57
C PHE A 185 -11.19 22.21 6.64
N PRO A 186 -12.35 22.78 7.01
CA PRO A 186 -13.58 22.00 7.22
C PRO A 186 -14.05 21.22 5.96
N GLY A 187 -13.63 21.67 4.77
CA GLY A 187 -13.89 20.96 3.51
C GLY A 187 -13.17 19.62 3.39
N LEU A 188 -12.01 19.45 4.04
CA LEU A 188 -11.28 18.18 4.05
C LEU A 188 -11.91 17.15 4.99
N ALA A 189 -12.59 17.60 6.03
CA ALA A 189 -13.20 16.73 7.03
C ALA A 189 -14.47 16.02 6.54
N ARG A 190 -15.00 16.41 5.37
CA ARG A 190 -16.22 15.85 4.77
C ARG A 190 -15.95 14.81 3.68
N GLN A 191 -14.70 14.51 3.41
CA GLN A 191 -14.25 13.50 2.45
C GLN A 191 -13.92 12.16 3.16
#